data_121e49855dbee00384f01573e9ba2501
#
_entry.id   121e49855dbee00384f01573e9ba2501
#
_cell.length_a   1.000
_cell.length_b   1.000
_cell.length_c   1.000
_cell.angle_alpha   90.00
_cell.angle_beta   90.00
_cell.angle_gamma   90.00
#
_symmetry.space_group_name_H-M   'P 1'
#
loop_
_entity.id
_entity.type
_entity.pdbx_description
1 polymer ?
#
loop_
_entity_poly.entity_id
_entity_poly.type
_entity_poly.pdbx_seq_one_letter_code
_entity_poly.pdbx_strand_id
1 'polypeptide(L)'
;MRHTMKLFCAAFLLSTMALAQPGGGGNTAPAPKDPIVEAIVKEATENSQLQKLAHELLDGIGPRLVGSPKMQQAHDWAVKKYTDWGITARNEKWGEWRGWERGVTHIDMTSPWVKSLAGTQLAWSPSTKGKTVSGDVVILPEFTDSLAFQKWLPSIKGKFVMISMNQPTGRNDENWEKHGTKESVEKMKKERTALTDAWTERVKKTGKTNTTLPVVLENAGAAGIVMNYWSRWSGANKIFGARTKKVPTIDLMLEDYGLLYRLAESGKPVKINVRADSKETGVVPTFNTVGELKGANPNEYVMLSAHFDSWDGGTGATDNGTGTLVMMEAMRILKKVYPNPKRTILVGHWGSEEQGLNGSRAFVEDHPEVVANLQALFNQDNGTGRVRTITGQGFLHSYEFIQRWLTKVPAEYKADLETTFPGNPGGGGSDFASFVAVGAPGFSLSSLSWDYGTFTWHTNLDTYDKIVFDDVRTNAIMAAILVYQACEDPNKTSREKSVLPFNNRTGEQGKWPEQRKATRKGGMD
;
A
#
# COMPACT_ATOMS: atom_id res chain seq x y z
N MET A 1 -48.09 -39.56 29.77
CA MET A 1 -49.28 -39.75 28.90
C MET A 1 -48.85 -39.65 27.44
N ARG A 2 -48.93 -40.81 26.72
CA ARG A 2 -48.59 -40.93 25.31
C ARG A 2 -49.72 -40.35 24.48
N HIS A 3 -49.45 -39.58 23.43
CA HIS A 3 -50.33 -39.42 22.28
C HIS A 3 -49.56 -39.48 21.00
N THR A 4 -49.71 -40.58 20.35
CA THR A 4 -49.38 -40.93 18.96
C THR A 4 -50.30 -40.16 18.01
N MET A 5 -49.77 -39.56 16.97
CA MET A 5 -50.51 -39.06 15.83
C MET A 5 -49.99 -39.61 14.54
N LYS A 6 -50.87 -40.22 13.80
CA LYS A 6 -50.69 -41.10 12.64
C LYS A 6 -50.32 -40.33 11.36
N LEU A 7 -49.37 -40.88 10.60
CA LEU A 7 -49.09 -40.53 9.20
C LEU A 7 -50.28 -40.87 8.29
N PHE A 8 -50.65 -39.92 7.42
CA PHE A 8 -51.40 -40.20 6.21
C PHE A 8 -50.48 -39.95 5.00
N CYS A 9 -50.16 -41.06 4.30
CA CYS A 9 -49.52 -41.03 2.97
C CYS A 9 -50.61 -40.86 1.90
N ALA A 10 -50.55 -39.76 1.16
CA ALA A 10 -51.26 -39.65 -0.11
C ALA A 10 -50.26 -39.79 -1.25
N ALA A 11 -50.35 -40.87 -1.98
CA ALA A 11 -49.59 -41.13 -3.19
C ALA A 11 -50.19 -40.36 -4.37
N PHE A 12 -49.42 -39.39 -4.92
CA PHE A 12 -49.73 -38.80 -6.22
C PHE A 12 -48.87 -39.49 -7.28
N LEU A 13 -49.50 -40.21 -8.16
CA LEU A 13 -48.90 -40.74 -9.39
C LEU A 13 -48.76 -39.59 -10.40
N LEU A 14 -47.54 -39.12 -10.62
CA LEU A 14 -47.20 -38.28 -11.75
C LEU A 14 -46.57 -39.15 -12.84
N SER A 15 -47.27 -39.28 -13.93
CA SER A 15 -46.77 -39.88 -15.17
C SER A 15 -45.73 -38.94 -15.81
N THR A 16 -44.46 -39.38 -15.83
CA THR A 16 -43.40 -38.68 -16.55
C THR A 16 -43.45 -39.06 -18.02
N MET A 17 -43.85 -38.11 -18.87
CA MET A 17 -43.50 -38.16 -20.30
C MET A 17 -42.01 -37.85 -20.45
N ALA A 18 -41.25 -38.85 -20.83
CA ALA A 18 -39.86 -38.70 -21.24
C ALA A 18 -39.82 -38.04 -22.63
N LEU A 19 -39.48 -36.75 -22.69
CA LEU A 19 -39.03 -36.12 -23.93
C LEU A 19 -37.59 -36.53 -24.15
N ALA A 20 -37.33 -37.39 -25.14
CA ALA A 20 -36.00 -37.70 -25.62
C ALA A 20 -35.36 -36.43 -26.20
N GLN A 21 -34.36 -35.85 -25.52
CA GLN A 21 -33.46 -34.86 -26.12
C GLN A 21 -32.51 -35.60 -27.08
N PRO A 22 -32.26 -35.06 -28.29
CA PRO A 22 -31.25 -35.60 -29.17
C PRO A 22 -29.88 -35.38 -28.52
N GLY A 23 -29.21 -36.46 -28.18
CA GLY A 23 -27.85 -36.43 -27.69
C GLY A 23 -26.87 -35.93 -28.77
N GLY A 24 -26.57 -34.66 -28.72
CA GLY A 24 -25.44 -34.05 -29.42
C GLY A 24 -24.24 -33.97 -28.47
N GLY A 25 -23.66 -35.11 -28.14
CA GLY A 25 -22.36 -35.19 -27.48
C GLY A 25 -21.25 -34.82 -28.47
N GLY A 26 -21.14 -33.57 -28.80
CA GLY A 26 -19.93 -33.06 -29.44
C GLY A 26 -18.78 -33.08 -28.42
N ASN A 27 -17.92 -34.10 -28.51
CA ASN A 27 -16.59 -34.06 -27.94
C ASN A 27 -15.82 -32.92 -28.65
N THR A 28 -16.02 -31.70 -28.23
CA THR A 28 -15.13 -30.63 -28.63
C THR A 28 -13.80 -30.91 -27.95
N ALA A 29 -12.81 -31.34 -28.74
CA ALA A 29 -11.43 -31.41 -28.28
C ALA A 29 -11.08 -30.09 -27.55
N PRO A 30 -10.41 -30.16 -26.41
CA PRO A 30 -10.00 -28.92 -25.72
C PRO A 30 -9.26 -28.04 -26.70
N ALA A 31 -9.59 -26.73 -26.71
CA ALA A 31 -8.94 -25.78 -27.59
C ALA A 31 -7.43 -25.92 -27.45
N PRO A 32 -6.66 -25.85 -28.57
CA PRO A 32 -5.22 -26.00 -28.49
C PRO A 32 -4.65 -24.96 -27.50
N LYS A 33 -3.80 -25.42 -26.59
CA LYS A 33 -3.16 -24.57 -25.60
C LYS A 33 -2.24 -23.58 -26.31
N ASP A 34 -2.24 -22.34 -25.84
CA ASP A 34 -1.34 -21.30 -26.33
C ASP A 34 0.10 -21.61 -25.88
N PRO A 35 1.04 -21.86 -26.82
CA PRO A 35 2.40 -22.27 -26.47
C PRO A 35 3.18 -21.20 -25.70
N ILE A 36 2.86 -19.91 -25.87
CA ILE A 36 3.49 -18.84 -25.09
C ILE A 36 2.98 -18.84 -23.66
N VAL A 37 1.68 -19.05 -23.47
CA VAL A 37 1.10 -19.19 -22.11
C VAL A 37 1.71 -20.39 -21.38
N GLU A 38 1.86 -21.53 -22.04
CA GLU A 38 2.54 -22.71 -21.43
C GLU A 38 4.00 -22.39 -21.09
N ALA A 39 4.71 -21.69 -21.96
CA ALA A 39 6.09 -21.27 -21.71
C ALA A 39 6.20 -20.27 -20.54
N ILE A 40 5.26 -19.34 -20.41
CA ILE A 40 5.19 -18.40 -19.27
C ILE A 40 5.04 -19.19 -17.96
N VAL A 41 4.07 -20.09 -17.89
CA VAL A 41 3.82 -20.92 -16.70
C VAL A 41 5.05 -21.76 -16.36
N LYS A 42 5.64 -22.43 -17.35
CA LYS A 42 6.83 -23.26 -17.16
C LYS A 42 8.00 -22.43 -16.63
N GLU A 43 8.31 -21.30 -17.26
CA GLU A 43 9.43 -20.44 -16.84
C GLU A 43 9.25 -19.90 -15.42
N ALA A 44 8.00 -19.51 -15.06
CA ALA A 44 7.69 -19.02 -13.72
C ALA A 44 7.78 -20.11 -12.65
N THR A 45 7.48 -21.37 -12.99
CA THR A 45 7.49 -22.48 -12.02
C THR A 45 8.87 -23.13 -11.88
N GLU A 46 9.58 -23.31 -12.98
CA GLU A 46 10.87 -24.03 -12.97
C GLU A 46 12.08 -23.11 -12.74
N ASN A 47 11.99 -21.82 -13.12
CA ASN A 47 13.12 -20.88 -13.12
C ASN A 47 12.83 -19.56 -12.40
N SER A 48 11.85 -19.54 -11.47
CA SER A 48 11.49 -18.34 -10.71
C SER A 48 12.69 -17.73 -9.99
N GLN A 49 12.81 -16.40 -10.09
CA GLN A 49 13.84 -15.65 -9.38
C GLN A 49 13.28 -14.85 -8.19
N LEU A 50 12.00 -14.98 -7.88
CA LEU A 50 11.32 -14.17 -6.88
C LEU A 50 12.01 -14.16 -5.52
N GLN A 51 12.37 -15.33 -4.98
CA GLN A 51 13.04 -15.41 -3.67
C GLN A 51 14.40 -14.72 -3.67
N LYS A 52 15.17 -14.91 -4.75
CA LYS A 52 16.48 -14.28 -4.90
C LYS A 52 16.35 -12.76 -4.99
N LEU A 53 15.45 -12.29 -5.85
CA LEU A 53 15.19 -10.85 -6.01
C LEU A 53 14.66 -10.22 -4.71
N ALA A 54 13.77 -10.92 -4.00
CA ALA A 54 13.25 -10.48 -2.71
C ALA A 54 14.38 -10.33 -1.67
N HIS A 55 15.24 -11.35 -1.54
CA HIS A 55 16.40 -11.28 -0.63
C HIS A 55 17.34 -10.12 -0.98
N GLU A 56 17.67 -9.94 -2.26
CA GLU A 56 18.55 -8.86 -2.69
C GLU A 56 17.94 -7.48 -2.40
N LEU A 57 16.64 -7.29 -2.69
CA LEU A 57 15.97 -6.01 -2.52
C LEU A 57 15.65 -5.70 -1.05
N LEU A 58 15.08 -6.66 -0.33
CA LEU A 58 14.51 -6.42 0.98
C LEU A 58 15.52 -6.58 2.11
N ASP A 59 16.35 -7.63 2.06
CA ASP A 59 17.37 -7.88 3.08
C ASP A 59 18.71 -7.20 2.72
N GLY A 60 19.11 -7.23 1.44
CA GLY A 60 20.36 -6.66 0.97
C GLY A 60 20.36 -5.13 0.92
N ILE A 61 19.33 -4.54 0.29
CA ILE A 61 19.18 -3.07 0.19
C ILE A 61 18.39 -2.56 1.40
N GLY A 62 17.19 -3.09 1.65
CA GLY A 62 16.34 -2.72 2.76
C GLY A 62 15.32 -1.63 2.43
N PRO A 63 14.97 -0.76 3.40
CA PRO A 63 13.92 0.25 3.23
C PRO A 63 14.27 1.29 2.17
N ARG A 64 13.25 1.68 1.37
CA ARG A 64 13.43 2.50 0.16
C ARG A 64 12.70 3.84 0.28
N LEU A 65 12.89 4.53 1.41
CA LEU A 65 12.28 5.85 1.63
C LEU A 65 12.75 6.82 0.54
N VAL A 66 11.82 7.58 -0.06
CA VAL A 66 12.17 8.59 -1.06
C VAL A 66 13.22 9.59 -0.52
N GLY A 67 14.24 9.89 -1.33
CA GLY A 67 15.36 10.74 -0.94
C GLY A 67 16.39 10.06 -0.05
N SER A 68 16.25 8.77 0.28
CA SER A 68 17.28 8.03 1.01
C SER A 68 18.37 7.46 0.07
N PRO A 69 19.60 7.24 0.57
CA PRO A 69 20.64 6.55 -0.20
C PRO A 69 20.23 5.12 -0.60
N LYS A 70 19.40 4.45 0.20
CA LYS A 70 18.88 3.11 -0.07
C LYS A 70 17.93 3.09 -1.26
N MET A 71 17.10 4.14 -1.41
CA MET A 71 16.25 4.27 -2.59
C MET A 71 17.06 4.40 -3.88
N GLN A 72 18.14 5.21 -3.87
CA GLN A 72 19.05 5.30 -5.02
C GLN A 72 19.71 3.95 -5.33
N GLN A 73 20.19 3.25 -4.30
CA GLN A 73 20.77 1.91 -4.45
C GLN A 73 19.77 0.92 -5.08
N ALA A 74 18.49 1.01 -4.71
CA ALA A 74 17.44 0.16 -5.28
C ALA A 74 17.20 0.49 -6.76
N HIS A 75 17.15 1.76 -7.14
CA HIS A 75 17.04 2.18 -8.54
C HIS A 75 18.19 1.62 -9.39
N ASP A 76 19.44 1.76 -8.93
CA ASP A 76 20.62 1.28 -9.65
C ASP A 76 20.64 -0.26 -9.74
N TRP A 77 20.21 -0.95 -8.68
CA TRP A 77 20.04 -2.39 -8.66
C TRP A 77 19.01 -2.86 -9.69
N ALA A 78 17.85 -2.22 -9.78
CA ALA A 78 16.81 -2.60 -10.72
C ALA A 78 17.25 -2.40 -12.18
N VAL A 79 17.90 -1.27 -12.50
CA VAL A 79 18.50 -1.05 -13.83
C VAL A 79 19.51 -2.14 -14.17
N LYS A 80 20.39 -2.48 -13.22
CA LYS A 80 21.36 -3.57 -13.43
C LYS A 80 20.67 -4.90 -13.69
N LYS A 81 19.64 -5.29 -12.93
CA LYS A 81 18.90 -6.54 -13.13
C LYS A 81 18.27 -6.62 -14.52
N TYR A 82 17.60 -5.57 -14.96
CA TYR A 82 17.02 -5.51 -16.29
C TYR A 82 18.10 -5.61 -17.38
N THR A 83 19.20 -4.90 -17.22
CA THR A 83 20.33 -4.96 -18.16
C THR A 83 20.93 -6.37 -18.24
N ASP A 84 21.13 -7.03 -17.10
CA ASP A 84 21.63 -8.41 -17.01
C ASP A 84 20.68 -9.40 -17.74
N TRP A 85 19.37 -9.12 -17.80
CA TRP A 85 18.39 -9.90 -18.57
C TRP A 85 18.27 -9.47 -20.04
N GLY A 86 19.06 -8.49 -20.49
CA GLY A 86 19.00 -7.96 -21.85
C GLY A 86 17.76 -7.11 -22.13
N ILE A 87 17.23 -6.46 -21.11
CA ILE A 87 16.14 -5.51 -21.16
C ILE A 87 16.73 -4.11 -21.02
N THR A 88 16.37 -3.18 -21.90
CA THR A 88 16.80 -1.79 -21.79
C THR A 88 16.15 -1.16 -20.56
N ALA A 89 16.94 -0.52 -19.69
CA ALA A 89 16.39 0.13 -18.49
C ALA A 89 17.17 1.40 -18.14
N ARG A 90 16.48 2.33 -17.48
CA ARG A 90 17.04 3.62 -17.06
C ARG A 90 16.35 4.16 -15.83
N ASN A 91 17.06 5.01 -15.09
CA ASN A 91 16.50 5.84 -14.04
C ASN A 91 16.12 7.20 -14.65
N GLU A 92 14.84 7.54 -14.65
CA GLU A 92 14.31 8.83 -15.13
C GLU A 92 14.14 9.79 -13.96
N LYS A 93 14.93 10.87 -13.96
CA LYS A 93 14.77 11.93 -12.94
C LYS A 93 13.45 12.65 -13.14
N TRP A 94 12.60 12.64 -12.10
CA TRP A 94 11.32 13.34 -12.14
C TRP A 94 11.24 14.52 -11.16
N GLY A 95 12.14 14.59 -10.16
CA GLY A 95 12.09 15.64 -9.16
C GLY A 95 13.28 15.65 -8.23
N GLU A 96 13.08 16.31 -7.09
CA GLU A 96 14.05 16.46 -6.00
C GLU A 96 13.34 16.32 -4.65
N TRP A 97 14.01 15.72 -3.66
CA TRP A 97 13.45 15.52 -2.33
C TRP A 97 14.45 15.77 -1.23
N ARG A 98 13.96 16.05 -0.01
CA ARG A 98 14.80 16.11 1.19
C ARG A 98 15.46 14.76 1.43
N GLY A 99 16.79 14.73 1.36
CA GLY A 99 17.58 13.55 1.61
C GLY A 99 17.73 13.26 3.09
N TRP A 100 17.46 12.01 3.49
CA TRP A 100 17.51 11.59 4.88
C TRP A 100 17.82 10.11 5.02
N GLU A 101 18.56 9.75 6.07
CA GLU A 101 18.94 8.38 6.39
C GLU A 101 18.70 8.12 7.87
N ARG A 102 18.00 7.02 8.16
CA ARG A 102 17.70 6.56 9.52
C ARG A 102 18.95 6.01 10.18
N GLY A 103 19.20 6.42 11.43
CA GLY A 103 20.15 5.78 12.33
C GLY A 103 19.44 4.94 13.40
N VAL A 104 20.11 4.74 14.53
CA VAL A 104 19.56 3.96 15.66
C VAL A 104 18.56 4.79 16.47
N THR A 105 17.56 4.11 17.04
CA THR A 105 16.64 4.69 18.01
C THR A 105 16.64 3.83 19.28
N HIS A 106 16.92 4.44 20.42
CA HIS A 106 16.84 3.85 21.75
C HIS A 106 15.94 4.70 22.62
N ILE A 107 15.00 4.07 23.29
CA ILE A 107 14.01 4.74 24.13
C ILE A 107 13.85 3.95 25.41
N ASP A 108 14.09 4.58 26.55
CA ASP A 108 13.95 3.96 27.86
C ASP A 108 13.06 4.80 28.76
N MET A 109 12.11 4.20 29.44
CA MET A 109 11.48 4.78 30.62
C MET A 109 12.43 4.62 31.82
N THR A 110 12.71 5.71 32.53
CA THR A 110 13.62 5.72 33.67
C THR A 110 12.92 6.00 35.00
N SER A 111 11.67 6.48 34.95
CA SER A 111 10.80 6.68 36.11
C SER A 111 9.36 6.38 35.69
N PRO A 112 8.55 5.75 36.58
CA PRO A 112 8.79 5.37 37.97
C PRO A 112 9.63 4.11 38.14
N TRP A 113 9.91 3.35 37.10
CA TRP A 113 10.78 2.19 37.04
C TRP A 113 11.43 2.08 35.66
N VAL A 114 12.51 1.29 35.54
CA VAL A 114 13.28 1.18 34.30
C VAL A 114 12.68 0.16 33.36
N LYS A 115 12.45 0.58 32.09
CA LYS A 115 11.98 -0.29 31.02
C LYS A 115 12.44 0.23 29.65
N SER A 116 13.05 -0.63 28.84
CA SER A 116 13.24 -0.33 27.41
C SER A 116 11.90 -0.33 26.70
N LEU A 117 11.63 0.74 25.97
CA LEU A 117 10.39 0.96 25.24
C LEU A 117 10.57 0.59 23.78
N ALA A 118 9.60 -0.11 23.22
CA ALA A 118 9.59 -0.44 21.81
C ALA A 118 9.02 0.72 21.00
N GLY A 119 9.89 1.34 20.25
CA GLY A 119 9.55 2.50 19.43
C GLY A 119 10.66 2.87 18.45
N THR A 120 10.32 3.75 17.51
CA THR A 120 11.25 4.27 16.52
C THR A 120 10.96 5.72 16.20
N GLN A 121 11.95 6.45 15.70
CA GLN A 121 11.71 7.79 15.16
C GLN A 121 10.91 7.70 13.84
N LEU A 122 10.07 8.67 13.57
CA LEU A 122 9.38 8.79 12.28
C LEU A 122 10.37 9.17 11.17
N ALA A 123 9.99 8.91 9.91
CA ALA A 123 10.78 9.32 8.74
C ALA A 123 11.01 10.83 8.74
N TRP A 124 12.19 11.28 8.33
CA TRP A 124 12.66 12.68 8.35
C TRP A 124 12.67 13.33 9.74
N SER A 125 12.56 12.56 10.81
CA SER A 125 12.70 13.09 12.18
C SER A 125 14.13 13.63 12.41
N PRO A 126 14.27 14.79 13.08
CA PRO A 126 15.57 15.31 13.45
C PRO A 126 16.35 14.38 14.39
N SER A 127 17.67 14.36 14.20
CA SER A 127 18.59 13.59 15.04
C SER A 127 18.83 14.23 16.41
N THR A 128 19.01 13.40 17.44
CA THR A 128 19.57 13.81 18.74
C THR A 128 21.10 13.99 18.69
N LYS A 129 21.73 13.78 17.53
CA LYS A 129 23.19 13.96 17.29
C LYS A 129 24.05 13.11 18.22
N GLY A 130 23.66 11.84 18.39
CA GLY A 130 24.36 10.88 19.26
C GLY A 130 24.15 11.09 20.75
N LYS A 131 23.38 12.09 21.15
CA LYS A 131 23.14 12.40 22.57
C LYS A 131 21.86 11.74 23.05
N THR A 132 21.84 11.37 24.32
CA THR A 132 20.61 10.98 25.01
C THR A 132 19.91 12.24 25.52
N VAL A 133 18.67 12.46 25.10
CA VAL A 133 17.79 13.50 25.58
C VAL A 133 16.90 12.92 26.66
N SER A 134 16.96 13.48 27.88
CA SER A 134 16.13 13.07 29.02
C SER A 134 15.05 14.11 29.26
N GLY A 135 13.84 13.68 29.59
CA GLY A 135 12.75 14.60 29.91
C GLY A 135 11.56 13.91 30.54
N ASP A 136 10.76 14.72 31.23
CA ASP A 136 9.46 14.27 31.73
C ASP A 136 8.47 14.11 30.56
N VAL A 137 7.54 13.15 30.71
CA VAL A 137 6.47 12.92 29.75
C VAL A 137 5.21 13.63 30.20
N VAL A 138 4.58 14.36 29.28
CA VAL A 138 3.28 15.01 29.51
C VAL A 138 2.31 14.67 28.39
N ILE A 139 1.04 14.54 28.74
CA ILE A 139 -0.04 14.33 27.77
C ILE A 139 -0.54 15.70 27.30
N LEU A 140 -0.86 15.87 26.02
CA LEU A 140 -1.62 17.02 25.53
C LEU A 140 -2.95 17.12 26.31
N PRO A 141 -3.15 18.15 27.16
CA PRO A 141 -4.35 18.22 27.98
C PRO A 141 -5.59 18.67 27.18
N GLU A 142 -6.74 18.61 27.80
CA GLU A 142 -7.93 19.24 27.28
C GLU A 142 -7.87 20.77 27.50
N PHE A 143 -8.29 21.51 26.50
CA PHE A 143 -8.37 22.97 26.54
C PHE A 143 -9.80 23.45 26.32
N THR A 144 -10.15 24.59 26.91
CA THR A 144 -11.39 25.26 26.58
C THR A 144 -11.36 25.86 25.18
N ASP A 145 -10.21 26.41 24.81
CA ASP A 145 -9.97 27.12 23.57
C ASP A 145 -8.44 27.28 23.27
N SER A 146 -8.13 27.90 22.16
CA SER A 146 -6.75 28.13 21.72
C SER A 146 -5.96 29.10 22.63
N LEU A 147 -6.60 29.97 23.40
CA LEU A 147 -5.92 30.84 24.35
C LEU A 147 -5.43 30.04 25.56
N ALA A 148 -6.25 29.12 26.06
CA ALA A 148 -5.84 28.19 27.12
C ALA A 148 -4.65 27.32 26.68
N PHE A 149 -4.67 26.84 25.44
CA PHE A 149 -3.53 26.13 24.84
C PHE A 149 -2.27 27.01 24.81
N GLN A 150 -2.36 28.26 24.34
CA GLN A 150 -1.23 29.18 24.30
C GLN A 150 -0.62 29.41 25.69
N LYS A 151 -1.45 29.58 26.74
CA LYS A 151 -1.00 29.73 28.13
C LYS A 151 -0.29 28.47 28.67
N TRP A 152 -0.63 27.31 28.19
CA TRP A 152 -0.01 26.04 28.60
C TRP A 152 1.36 25.81 27.96
N LEU A 153 1.60 26.28 26.74
CA LEU A 153 2.82 26.04 25.96
C LEU A 153 4.13 26.26 26.74
N PRO A 154 4.33 27.33 27.56
CA PRO A 154 5.57 27.50 28.31
C PRO A 154 5.89 26.35 29.29
N SER A 155 4.88 25.62 29.74
CA SER A 155 5.03 24.52 30.72
C SER A 155 5.68 23.25 30.16
N ILE A 156 5.78 23.11 28.82
CA ILE A 156 6.32 21.91 28.15
C ILE A 156 7.80 22.00 27.82
N LYS A 157 8.45 23.12 28.15
CA LYS A 157 9.89 23.28 27.88
C LYS A 157 10.70 22.14 28.48
N GLY A 158 11.47 21.45 27.64
CA GLY A 158 12.30 20.30 28.02
C GLY A 158 11.52 19.00 28.28
N LYS A 159 10.23 18.94 27.96
CA LYS A 159 9.40 17.73 28.17
C LYS A 159 9.10 17.04 26.84
N PHE A 160 8.84 15.74 26.92
CA PHE A 160 8.27 14.95 25.83
C PHE A 160 6.75 15.04 25.86
N VAL A 161 6.14 15.40 24.74
CA VAL A 161 4.69 15.63 24.65
C VAL A 161 4.02 14.48 23.89
N MET A 162 3.10 13.78 24.55
CA MET A 162 2.26 12.74 23.97
C MET A 162 1.07 13.38 23.23
N ILE A 163 0.93 13.10 21.93
CA ILE A 163 -0.08 13.71 21.06
C ILE A 163 -0.98 12.72 20.33
N SER A 164 -1.09 11.50 20.80
CA SER A 164 -2.07 10.51 20.32
C SER A 164 -3.02 10.11 21.44
N MET A 165 -4.24 9.68 21.07
CA MET A 165 -5.18 9.15 22.05
C MET A 165 -4.68 7.83 22.64
N ASN A 166 -5.07 7.56 23.90
CA ASN A 166 -4.90 6.24 24.50
C ASN A 166 -6.04 5.31 24.03
N GLN A 167 -5.69 4.11 23.58
CA GLN A 167 -6.70 3.11 23.21
C GLN A 167 -7.28 2.43 24.46
N PRO A 168 -8.60 2.21 24.54
CA PRO A 168 -9.22 1.53 25.67
C PRO A 168 -8.79 0.06 25.76
N THR A 169 -8.45 -0.53 24.65
CA THR A 169 -7.93 -1.89 24.52
C THR A 169 -7.07 -2.04 23.26
N GLY A 170 -6.00 -2.83 23.37
CA GLY A 170 -5.14 -3.21 22.24
C GLY A 170 -5.63 -4.44 21.45
N ARG A 171 -6.80 -5.01 21.82
CA ARG A 171 -7.38 -6.12 21.06
C ARG A 171 -7.97 -5.58 19.75
N ASN A 172 -7.60 -6.18 18.61
CA ASN A 172 -8.13 -5.81 17.31
C ASN A 172 -9.60 -6.20 17.14
N ASP A 173 -10.23 -5.73 16.06
CA ASP A 173 -11.66 -5.96 15.83
C ASP A 173 -11.95 -7.45 15.60
N GLU A 174 -11.07 -8.20 14.92
CA GLU A 174 -11.20 -9.64 14.69
C GLU A 174 -11.20 -10.44 15.99
N ASN A 175 -10.32 -10.09 16.97
CA ASN A 175 -10.33 -10.70 18.29
C ASN A 175 -11.67 -10.47 19.00
N TRP A 176 -12.21 -9.26 18.88
CA TRP A 176 -13.51 -8.93 19.46
C TRP A 176 -14.64 -9.69 18.79
N GLU A 177 -14.66 -9.75 17.45
CA GLU A 177 -15.66 -10.50 16.66
C GLU A 177 -15.61 -12.00 16.95
N LYS A 178 -14.40 -12.55 17.17
CA LYS A 178 -14.20 -13.98 17.46
C LYS A 178 -14.56 -14.37 18.89
N HIS A 179 -14.31 -13.50 19.87
CA HIS A 179 -14.36 -13.87 21.29
C HIS A 179 -15.34 -13.04 22.12
N GLY A 180 -15.76 -11.87 21.62
CA GLY A 180 -16.72 -11.02 22.32
C GLY A 180 -18.18 -11.45 22.12
N THR A 181 -19.07 -11.02 23.02
CA THR A 181 -20.50 -11.06 22.73
C THR A 181 -20.87 -9.90 21.80
N LYS A 182 -22.01 -9.99 21.12
CA LYS A 182 -22.47 -8.92 20.23
C LYS A 182 -22.52 -7.57 20.94
N GLU A 183 -23.05 -7.55 22.17
CA GLU A 183 -23.16 -6.34 23.00
C GLU A 183 -21.78 -5.78 23.37
N SER A 184 -20.81 -6.64 23.71
CA SER A 184 -19.45 -6.21 24.06
C SER A 184 -18.70 -5.65 22.84
N VAL A 185 -18.89 -6.22 21.66
CA VAL A 185 -18.32 -5.72 20.38
C VAL A 185 -18.89 -4.35 20.04
N GLU A 186 -20.21 -4.20 20.10
CA GLU A 186 -20.87 -2.90 19.83
C GLU A 186 -20.43 -1.84 20.85
N LYS A 187 -20.34 -2.19 22.14
CA LYS A 187 -19.84 -1.30 23.19
C LYS A 187 -18.40 -0.85 22.89
N MET A 188 -17.50 -1.78 22.57
CA MET A 188 -16.11 -1.47 22.25
C MET A 188 -16.00 -0.53 21.03
N LYS A 189 -16.74 -0.80 19.94
CA LYS A 189 -16.76 0.06 18.73
C LYS A 189 -17.23 1.47 19.08
N LYS A 190 -18.30 1.58 19.89
CA LYS A 190 -18.83 2.87 20.35
C LYS A 190 -17.84 3.64 21.23
N GLU A 191 -17.18 2.96 22.18
CA GLU A 191 -16.16 3.57 23.04
C GLU A 191 -14.96 4.08 22.23
N ARG A 192 -14.47 3.31 21.26
CA ARG A 192 -13.37 3.76 20.37
C ARG A 192 -13.77 4.98 19.55
N THR A 193 -14.97 5.00 18.99
CA THR A 193 -15.46 6.16 18.25
C THR A 193 -15.54 7.39 19.14
N ALA A 194 -16.14 7.27 20.31
CA ALA A 194 -16.27 8.38 21.26
C ALA A 194 -14.91 8.95 21.70
N LEU A 195 -13.92 8.09 21.97
CA LEU A 195 -12.56 8.52 22.32
C LEU A 195 -11.84 9.18 21.14
N THR A 196 -12.04 8.68 19.92
CA THR A 196 -11.49 9.29 18.71
C THR A 196 -12.06 10.68 18.47
N ASP A 197 -13.37 10.84 18.63
CA ASP A 197 -14.05 12.12 18.49
C ASP A 197 -13.60 13.12 19.57
N ALA A 198 -13.52 12.67 20.83
CA ALA A 198 -13.02 13.48 21.93
C ALA A 198 -11.58 13.94 21.72
N TRP A 199 -10.69 13.03 21.21
CA TRP A 199 -9.32 13.40 20.89
C TRP A 199 -9.23 14.39 19.73
N THR A 200 -10.02 14.19 18.70
CA THR A 200 -10.11 15.10 17.55
C THR A 200 -10.55 16.49 18.00
N GLU A 201 -11.55 16.59 18.87
CA GLU A 201 -12.01 17.86 19.43
C GLU A 201 -10.93 18.50 20.35
N ARG A 202 -10.20 17.69 21.12
CA ARG A 202 -9.04 18.15 21.93
C ARG A 202 -8.01 18.84 21.06
N VAL A 203 -7.60 18.20 19.94
CA VAL A 203 -6.65 18.81 18.99
C VAL A 203 -7.24 20.06 18.36
N LYS A 204 -8.49 20.05 17.92
CA LYS A 204 -9.18 21.18 17.30
C LYS A 204 -9.23 22.40 18.22
N LYS A 205 -9.48 22.21 19.52
CA LYS A 205 -9.48 23.29 20.54
C LYS A 205 -8.12 23.97 20.70
N THR A 206 -7.01 23.34 20.31
CA THR A 206 -5.71 24.02 20.24
C THR A 206 -5.64 25.07 19.14
N GLY A 207 -6.58 25.09 18.19
CA GLY A 207 -6.52 25.89 16.96
C GLY A 207 -5.47 25.36 15.97
N LYS A 208 -5.02 24.10 16.12
CA LYS A 208 -4.01 23.43 15.28
C LYS A 208 -4.59 22.18 14.65
N THR A 209 -3.86 21.66 13.66
CA THR A 209 -4.12 20.36 13.03
C THR A 209 -3.07 19.34 13.49
N ASN A 210 -3.29 18.05 13.21
CA ASN A 210 -2.27 17.02 13.46
C ASN A 210 -0.94 17.31 12.73
N THR A 211 -0.97 18.07 11.63
CA THR A 211 0.22 18.45 10.88
C THR A 211 0.96 19.63 11.54
N THR A 212 0.25 20.63 12.06
CA THR A 212 0.84 21.86 12.59
C THR A 212 1.13 21.81 14.09
N LEU A 213 0.43 20.96 14.84
CA LEU A 213 0.61 20.82 16.29
C LEU A 213 2.04 20.42 16.69
N PRO A 214 2.70 19.41 16.08
CA PRO A 214 4.07 19.04 16.44
C PRO A 214 5.06 20.20 16.31
N VAL A 215 4.92 21.02 15.26
CA VAL A 215 5.79 22.19 15.02
C VAL A 215 5.59 23.27 16.07
N VAL A 216 4.35 23.50 16.52
CA VAL A 216 4.07 24.48 17.58
C VAL A 216 4.65 24.02 18.92
N LEU A 217 4.52 22.73 19.25
CA LEU A 217 5.11 22.17 20.48
C LEU A 217 6.64 22.23 20.46
N GLU A 218 7.27 21.91 19.33
CA GLU A 218 8.70 22.07 19.12
C GLU A 218 9.15 23.51 19.36
N ASN A 219 8.45 24.48 18.77
CA ASN A 219 8.79 25.89 18.93
C ASN A 219 8.55 26.42 20.35
N ALA A 220 7.68 25.78 21.12
CA ALA A 220 7.49 26.04 22.54
C ALA A 220 8.58 25.40 23.43
N GLY A 221 9.55 24.69 22.85
CA GLY A 221 10.68 24.09 23.53
C GLY A 221 10.48 22.69 24.06
N ALA A 222 9.53 21.93 23.54
CA ALA A 222 9.42 20.50 23.82
C ALA A 222 10.74 19.78 23.54
N ALA A 223 11.09 18.76 24.33
CA ALA A 223 12.27 17.91 24.12
C ALA A 223 12.08 16.93 22.97
N GLY A 224 10.84 16.56 22.68
CA GLY A 224 10.44 15.68 21.60
C GLY A 224 8.93 15.45 21.59
N ILE A 225 8.47 14.83 20.51
CA ILE A 225 7.06 14.46 20.32
C ILE A 225 6.95 12.94 20.40
N VAL A 226 5.96 12.45 21.15
CA VAL A 226 5.67 11.02 21.30
C VAL A 226 4.29 10.75 20.71
N MET A 227 4.27 9.85 19.73
CA MET A 227 3.07 9.44 19.01
C MET A 227 2.82 7.95 19.12
N ASN A 228 1.62 7.54 18.79
CA ASN A 228 1.25 6.17 18.46
C ASN A 228 0.30 6.19 17.27
N TYR A 229 0.74 5.63 16.16
CA TYR A 229 -0.10 5.31 15.03
C TYR A 229 -0.51 3.84 15.12
N TRP A 230 -1.50 3.53 15.94
CA TRP A 230 -1.91 2.15 16.11
C TRP A 230 -2.39 1.52 14.80
N SER A 231 -1.70 0.48 14.36
CA SER A 231 -2.02 -0.29 13.14
C SER A 231 -3.20 -1.25 13.32
N ARG A 232 -3.74 -1.38 14.54
CA ARG A 232 -4.66 -2.43 15.01
C ARG A 232 -4.02 -3.80 15.17
N TRP A 233 -2.70 -3.89 15.09
CA TRP A 233 -1.91 -5.08 15.40
C TRP A 233 -1.09 -4.86 16.67
N SER A 234 -0.73 -5.95 17.36
CA SER A 234 0.09 -5.90 18.58
C SER A 234 1.58 -5.83 18.21
N GLY A 235 2.38 -5.08 18.95
CA GLY A 235 3.83 -5.02 18.78
C GLY A 235 4.31 -4.33 17.51
N ALA A 236 3.47 -3.55 16.84
CA ALA A 236 3.82 -2.82 15.63
C ALA A 236 3.99 -1.32 15.86
N ASN A 237 5.03 -0.75 15.24
CA ASN A 237 5.15 0.69 15.03
C ASN A 237 4.70 1.02 13.60
N LYS A 238 3.92 2.08 13.44
CA LYS A 238 3.48 2.56 12.13
C LYS A 238 4.24 3.83 11.77
N ILE A 239 4.86 3.85 10.59
CA ILE A 239 5.78 4.89 10.20
C ILE A 239 5.14 5.82 9.18
N PHE A 240 5.21 7.11 9.49
CA PHE A 240 4.90 8.23 8.61
C PHE A 240 5.98 9.31 8.75
N GLY A 241 5.84 10.41 8.02
CA GLY A 241 6.78 11.53 8.08
C GLY A 241 6.61 12.38 9.34
N ALA A 242 7.71 12.67 10.03
CA ALA A 242 7.77 13.68 11.09
C ALA A 242 7.52 15.07 10.53
N ARG A 243 6.95 15.95 11.36
CA ARG A 243 6.72 17.37 11.02
C ARG A 243 7.68 18.29 11.75
N THR A 244 8.36 17.79 12.78
CA THR A 244 9.38 18.55 13.53
C THR A 244 10.66 18.74 12.72
N LYS A 245 11.38 19.84 13.00
CA LYS A 245 12.64 20.21 12.33
C LYS A 245 13.82 20.33 13.29
N LYS A 246 13.58 20.28 14.61
CA LYS A 246 14.61 20.52 15.65
C LYS A 246 14.66 19.42 16.71
N VAL A 247 13.53 18.79 17.00
CA VAL A 247 13.41 17.78 18.05
C VAL A 247 12.89 16.45 17.48
N PRO A 248 13.26 15.29 18.07
CA PRO A 248 12.81 14.01 17.56
C PRO A 248 11.30 13.85 17.70
N THR A 249 10.68 13.23 16.70
CA THR A 249 9.32 12.67 16.77
C THR A 249 9.43 11.17 16.72
N ILE A 250 8.92 10.50 17.75
CA ILE A 250 8.97 9.05 17.91
C ILE A 250 7.57 8.45 17.93
N ASP A 251 7.41 7.30 17.30
CA ASP A 251 6.25 6.42 17.45
C ASP A 251 6.59 5.32 18.45
N LEU A 252 5.76 5.14 19.48
CA LEU A 252 5.84 4.00 20.39
C LEU A 252 4.76 2.99 20.04
N MET A 253 5.08 1.70 20.17
CA MET A 253 4.05 0.66 20.11
C MET A 253 2.91 0.96 21.09
N LEU A 254 1.71 0.50 20.75
CA LEU A 254 0.51 0.75 21.56
C LEU A 254 0.71 0.38 23.04
N GLU A 255 1.36 -0.74 23.30
CA GLU A 255 1.57 -1.28 24.65
C GLU A 255 2.39 -0.32 25.53
N ASP A 256 3.47 0.21 24.98
CA ASP A 256 4.36 1.14 25.67
C ASP A 256 3.81 2.56 25.72
N TYR A 257 3.19 3.02 24.63
CA TYR A 257 2.48 4.29 24.61
C TYR A 257 1.39 4.33 25.68
N GLY A 258 0.54 3.29 25.72
CA GLY A 258 -0.53 3.18 26.70
C GLY A 258 -0.03 3.08 28.14
N LEU A 259 1.14 2.42 28.39
CA LEU A 259 1.78 2.41 29.70
C LEU A 259 2.15 3.82 30.15
N LEU A 260 2.91 4.57 29.31
CA LEU A 260 3.31 5.94 29.64
C LEU A 260 2.10 6.84 29.85
N TYR A 261 1.08 6.70 28.99
CA TYR A 261 -0.15 7.48 29.09
C TYR A 261 -0.87 7.29 30.41
N ARG A 262 -1.15 6.04 30.80
CA ARG A 262 -1.83 5.71 32.07
C ARG A 262 -1.03 6.14 33.29
N LEU A 263 0.30 6.03 33.26
CA LEU A 263 1.17 6.51 34.34
C LEU A 263 1.08 8.05 34.46
N ALA A 264 1.23 8.75 33.35
CA ALA A 264 1.17 10.22 33.34
C ALA A 264 -0.24 10.74 33.74
N GLU A 265 -1.31 10.11 33.24
CA GLU A 265 -2.69 10.44 33.56
C GLU A 265 -3.01 10.25 35.04
N SER A 266 -2.42 9.22 35.69
CA SER A 266 -2.56 8.99 37.13
C SER A 266 -1.70 9.91 38.02
N GLY A 267 -1.02 10.90 37.42
CA GLY A 267 -0.15 11.84 38.13
C GLY A 267 1.20 11.26 38.57
N LYS A 268 1.58 10.08 38.08
CA LYS A 268 2.92 9.52 38.34
C LYS A 268 3.97 10.28 37.53
N PRO A 269 5.14 10.60 38.12
CA PRO A 269 6.22 11.22 37.37
C PRO A 269 6.81 10.22 36.38
N VAL A 270 6.58 10.44 35.10
CA VAL A 270 7.11 9.61 34.01
C VAL A 270 8.28 10.32 33.38
N LYS A 271 9.42 9.66 33.30
CA LYS A 271 10.61 10.19 32.63
C LYS A 271 11.13 9.19 31.61
N ILE A 272 11.51 9.71 30.43
CA ILE A 272 12.12 8.90 29.39
C ILE A 272 13.46 9.46 28.94
N ASN A 273 14.31 8.56 28.48
CA ASN A 273 15.53 8.87 27.74
C ASN A 273 15.33 8.47 26.28
N VAL A 274 15.69 9.36 25.36
CA VAL A 274 15.58 9.13 23.93
C VAL A 274 16.92 9.43 23.26
N ARG A 275 17.45 8.47 22.52
CA ARG A 275 18.49 8.67 21.54
C ARG A 275 17.93 8.26 20.19
N ALA A 276 17.78 9.21 19.29
CA ALA A 276 17.25 9.03 17.94
C ALA A 276 18.24 9.65 16.96
N ASP A 277 18.99 8.81 16.26
CA ASP A 277 20.01 9.25 15.32
C ASP A 277 19.49 9.20 13.89
N SER A 278 19.80 10.21 13.11
CA SER A 278 19.52 10.29 11.69
C SER A 278 20.52 11.24 11.02
N LYS A 279 20.62 11.15 9.71
CA LYS A 279 21.51 12.00 8.90
C LYS A 279 20.72 12.68 7.79
N GLU A 280 20.73 14.01 7.79
CA GLU A 280 20.28 14.81 6.65
C GLU A 280 21.35 14.76 5.57
N THR A 281 20.96 14.51 4.31
CA THR A 281 21.90 14.45 3.17
C THR A 281 21.68 15.57 2.16
N GLY A 282 20.88 16.57 2.53
CA GLY A 282 20.55 17.72 1.67
C GLY A 282 19.40 17.43 0.72
N VAL A 283 19.32 18.16 -0.37
CA VAL A 283 18.37 17.93 -1.45
C VAL A 283 18.99 16.98 -2.46
N VAL A 284 18.29 15.90 -2.76
CA VAL A 284 18.76 14.84 -3.68
C VAL A 284 17.79 14.64 -4.84
N PRO A 285 18.26 14.22 -6.02
CA PRO A 285 17.37 13.86 -7.12
C PRO A 285 16.55 12.62 -6.79
N THR A 286 15.36 12.55 -7.38
CA THR A 286 14.45 11.41 -7.28
C THR A 286 14.10 10.87 -8.66
N PHE A 287 13.90 9.55 -8.72
CA PHE A 287 13.78 8.84 -9.99
C PHE A 287 12.59 7.90 -10.02
N ASN A 288 12.16 7.57 -11.25
CA ASN A 288 11.47 6.34 -11.59
C ASN A 288 12.47 5.40 -12.27
N THR A 289 12.36 4.10 -12.05
CA THR A 289 13.08 3.12 -12.89
C THR A 289 12.13 2.62 -13.96
N VAL A 290 12.52 2.78 -15.23
CA VAL A 290 11.73 2.34 -16.38
C VAL A 290 12.51 1.30 -17.17
N GLY A 291 11.91 0.12 -17.35
CA GLY A 291 12.41 -0.94 -18.23
C GLY A 291 11.60 -1.03 -19.52
N GLU A 292 12.24 -1.41 -20.62
CA GLU A 292 11.63 -1.46 -21.96
C GLU A 292 12.03 -2.72 -22.73
N LEU A 293 11.01 -3.42 -23.23
CA LEU A 293 11.14 -4.46 -24.24
C LEU A 293 10.47 -3.96 -25.51
N LYS A 294 11.27 -3.49 -26.47
CA LYS A 294 10.80 -2.85 -27.70
C LYS A 294 10.00 -3.81 -28.56
N GLY A 295 8.82 -3.36 -29.00
CA GLY A 295 7.91 -4.10 -29.86
C GLY A 295 8.07 -3.78 -31.35
N ALA A 296 7.41 -4.59 -32.18
CA ALA A 296 7.32 -4.36 -33.63
C ALA A 296 6.60 -3.04 -33.94
N ASN A 297 5.57 -2.68 -33.16
CA ASN A 297 4.90 -1.38 -33.16
C ASN A 297 5.46 -0.52 -32.02
N PRO A 298 6.56 0.20 -32.23
CA PRO A 298 7.30 0.86 -31.15
C PRO A 298 6.56 2.01 -30.48
N ASN A 299 5.49 2.51 -31.10
CA ASN A 299 4.67 3.60 -30.57
C ASN A 299 3.33 3.12 -29.96
N GLU A 300 3.17 1.83 -29.74
CA GLU A 300 2.05 1.25 -29.01
C GLU A 300 2.59 0.54 -27.77
N TYR A 301 1.95 0.72 -26.61
CA TYR A 301 2.52 0.32 -25.33
C TYR A 301 1.57 -0.55 -24.51
N VAL A 302 2.13 -1.51 -23.80
CA VAL A 302 1.52 -2.19 -22.64
C VAL A 302 2.45 -1.99 -21.47
N MET A 303 1.92 -1.72 -20.27
CA MET A 303 2.74 -1.35 -19.12
C MET A 303 2.47 -2.23 -17.89
N LEU A 304 3.54 -2.69 -17.26
CA LEU A 304 3.59 -3.23 -15.90
C LEU A 304 3.91 -2.09 -14.93
N SER A 305 3.29 -2.07 -13.76
CA SER A 305 3.35 -0.93 -12.85
C SER A 305 3.34 -1.35 -11.38
N ALA A 306 4.27 -0.83 -10.62
CA ALA A 306 4.31 -0.93 -9.16
C ALA A 306 5.17 0.20 -8.59
N HIS A 307 4.85 0.75 -7.41
CA HIS A 307 5.76 1.68 -6.79
C HIS A 307 6.97 0.98 -6.18
N PHE A 308 8.05 1.73 -6.06
CA PHE A 308 9.35 1.21 -5.69
C PHE A 308 9.78 1.69 -4.30
N ASP A 309 9.37 2.89 -3.93
CA ASP A 309 9.60 3.41 -2.60
C ASP A 309 8.80 2.64 -1.53
N SER A 310 9.18 2.82 -0.30
CA SER A 310 8.51 2.30 0.88
C SER A 310 8.74 3.22 2.06
N TRP A 311 7.92 3.12 3.10
CA TRP A 311 8.30 3.61 4.42
C TRP A 311 9.48 2.80 4.97
N ASP A 312 10.21 3.38 5.93
CA ASP A 312 11.50 2.86 6.39
C ASP A 312 11.47 2.24 7.81
N GLY A 313 10.30 1.92 8.30
CA GLY A 313 10.15 1.19 9.56
C GLY A 313 10.49 -0.28 9.43
N GLY A 314 9.96 -0.91 8.38
CA GLY A 314 10.32 -2.25 7.88
C GLY A 314 11.17 -2.15 6.62
N THR A 315 11.18 -3.22 5.83
CA THR A 315 11.90 -3.26 4.54
C THR A 315 10.98 -3.03 3.33
N GLY A 316 9.69 -2.73 3.57
CA GLY A 316 8.69 -2.53 2.52
C GLY A 316 8.50 -3.79 1.67
N ALA A 317 8.30 -4.94 2.33
CA ALA A 317 8.19 -6.23 1.65
C ALA A 317 6.85 -6.37 0.94
N THR A 318 5.76 -6.06 1.62
CA THR A 318 4.39 -6.16 1.09
C THR A 318 3.86 -4.82 0.60
N ASP A 319 4.53 -3.72 0.98
CA ASP A 319 4.25 -2.35 0.60
C ASP A 319 5.52 -1.63 0.10
N ASN A 320 5.90 -1.69 -1.18
CA ASN A 320 5.33 -2.52 -2.23
C ASN A 320 6.42 -3.39 -2.90
N GLY A 321 7.26 -4.04 -2.08
CA GLY A 321 8.29 -4.97 -2.57
C GLY A 321 7.69 -6.10 -3.41
N THR A 322 6.57 -6.70 -2.96
CA THR A 322 5.91 -7.80 -3.69
C THR A 322 5.38 -7.34 -5.04
N GLY A 323 4.74 -6.17 -5.14
CA GLY A 323 4.31 -5.62 -6.43
C GLY A 323 5.49 -5.40 -7.38
N THR A 324 6.57 -4.76 -6.88
CA THR A 324 7.82 -4.60 -7.63
C THR A 324 8.36 -5.95 -8.14
N LEU A 325 8.45 -6.96 -7.27
CA LEU A 325 8.95 -8.29 -7.63
C LEU A 325 8.09 -8.99 -8.66
N VAL A 326 6.75 -8.89 -8.55
CA VAL A 326 5.80 -9.42 -9.55
C VAL A 326 6.08 -8.83 -10.92
N MET A 327 6.23 -7.49 -11.00
CA MET A 327 6.44 -6.82 -12.29
C MET A 327 7.84 -7.11 -12.88
N MET A 328 8.87 -7.21 -12.03
CA MET A 328 10.21 -7.62 -12.45
C MET A 328 10.23 -9.04 -13.00
N GLU A 329 9.62 -9.99 -12.28
CA GLU A 329 9.56 -11.39 -12.70
C GLU A 329 8.73 -11.56 -13.97
N ALA A 330 7.58 -10.90 -14.06
CA ALA A 330 6.76 -10.91 -15.28
C ALA A 330 7.54 -10.39 -16.50
N MET A 331 8.30 -9.29 -16.32
CA MET A 331 9.11 -8.72 -17.40
C MET A 331 10.28 -9.65 -17.79
N ARG A 332 10.94 -10.32 -16.82
CA ARG A 332 11.97 -11.31 -17.04
C ARG A 332 11.43 -12.50 -17.83
N ILE A 333 10.29 -13.04 -17.43
CA ILE A 333 9.62 -14.15 -18.10
C ILE A 333 9.28 -13.77 -19.54
N LEU A 334 8.65 -12.62 -19.76
CA LEU A 334 8.29 -12.12 -21.09
C LEU A 334 9.52 -11.97 -21.99
N LYS A 335 10.62 -11.41 -21.48
CA LYS A 335 11.88 -11.33 -22.23
C LYS A 335 12.38 -12.71 -22.68
N LYS A 336 12.22 -13.73 -21.83
CA LYS A 336 12.69 -15.09 -22.13
C LYS A 336 11.81 -15.82 -23.15
N VAL A 337 10.47 -15.73 -23.03
CA VAL A 337 9.53 -16.56 -23.82
C VAL A 337 8.81 -15.80 -24.93
N TYR A 338 8.79 -14.47 -24.87
CA TYR A 338 8.14 -13.59 -25.84
C TYR A 338 9.02 -12.36 -26.16
N PRO A 339 10.28 -12.59 -26.68
CA PRO A 339 11.28 -11.54 -26.83
C PRO A 339 10.98 -10.50 -27.90
N ASN A 340 10.05 -10.76 -28.80
CA ASN A 340 9.67 -9.89 -29.92
C ASN A 340 8.17 -9.54 -29.84
N PRO A 341 7.74 -8.71 -28.88
CA PRO A 341 6.34 -8.37 -28.71
C PRO A 341 5.81 -7.53 -29.86
N LYS A 342 4.49 -7.58 -30.12
CA LYS A 342 3.89 -6.69 -31.11
C LYS A 342 3.91 -5.23 -30.66
N ARG A 343 3.55 -4.97 -29.40
CA ARG A 343 3.61 -3.65 -28.75
C ARG A 343 4.82 -3.57 -27.84
N THR A 344 5.39 -2.40 -27.68
CA THR A 344 6.45 -2.17 -26.70
C THR A 344 5.91 -2.43 -25.28
N ILE A 345 6.60 -3.30 -24.54
CA ILE A 345 6.28 -3.56 -23.13
C ILE A 345 7.16 -2.65 -22.27
N LEU A 346 6.53 -1.84 -21.44
CA LEU A 346 7.19 -1.02 -20.43
C LEU A 346 6.95 -1.61 -19.04
N VAL A 347 7.90 -1.40 -18.15
CA VAL A 347 7.69 -1.57 -16.72
C VAL A 347 8.10 -0.29 -16.01
N GLY A 348 7.20 0.26 -15.19
CA GLY A 348 7.43 1.44 -14.36
C GLY A 348 7.51 1.06 -12.88
N HIS A 349 8.65 1.39 -12.27
CA HIS A 349 8.85 1.32 -10.82
C HIS A 349 8.90 2.75 -10.28
N TRP A 350 7.80 3.15 -9.65
CA TRP A 350 7.56 4.56 -9.32
C TRP A 350 8.19 4.94 -8.00
N GLY A 351 8.79 6.12 -7.94
CA GLY A 351 9.30 6.69 -6.71
C GLY A 351 8.33 7.69 -6.09
N SER A 352 8.26 7.74 -4.76
CA SER A 352 7.40 8.68 -4.02
C SER A 352 5.89 8.48 -4.25
N GLU A 353 5.48 7.22 -4.38
CA GLU A 353 4.06 6.86 -4.29
C GLU A 353 3.51 7.23 -2.93
N GLU A 354 4.21 6.81 -1.89
CA GLU A 354 3.90 6.98 -0.46
C GLU A 354 3.71 8.45 -0.03
N GLN A 355 4.24 9.38 -0.80
CA GLN A 355 4.08 10.82 -0.58
C GLN A 355 3.12 11.46 -1.57
N GLY A 356 2.34 10.63 -2.28
CA GLY A 356 1.22 11.05 -3.11
C GLY A 356 1.39 10.82 -4.61
N LEU A 357 1.78 9.62 -5.02
CA LEU A 357 1.85 9.17 -6.43
C LEU A 357 2.76 10.05 -7.31
N ASN A 358 3.83 10.64 -6.75
CA ASN A 358 4.57 11.68 -7.47
C ASN A 358 5.29 11.15 -8.71
N GLY A 359 5.91 9.96 -8.61
CA GLY A 359 6.62 9.35 -9.73
C GLY A 359 5.72 9.02 -10.91
N SER A 360 4.58 8.37 -10.68
CA SER A 360 3.63 8.03 -11.76
C SER A 360 2.95 9.26 -12.35
N ARG A 361 2.62 10.27 -11.53
CA ARG A 361 2.10 11.56 -12.02
C ARG A 361 3.11 12.27 -12.92
N ALA A 362 4.38 12.31 -12.48
CA ALA A 362 5.44 12.89 -13.28
C ALA A 362 5.62 12.17 -14.61
N PHE A 363 5.58 10.82 -14.60
CA PHE A 363 5.65 10.04 -15.84
C PHE A 363 4.49 10.36 -16.80
N VAL A 364 3.27 10.47 -16.29
CA VAL A 364 2.10 10.85 -17.08
C VAL A 364 2.23 12.25 -17.67
N GLU A 365 2.83 13.20 -16.94
CA GLU A 365 3.10 14.56 -17.42
C GLU A 365 4.22 14.60 -18.47
N ASP A 366 5.28 13.82 -18.28
CA ASP A 366 6.51 13.86 -19.09
C ASP A 366 6.43 12.99 -20.35
N HIS A 367 5.51 11.98 -20.39
CA HIS A 367 5.35 11.02 -21.48
C HIS A 367 3.91 10.97 -22.05
N PRO A 368 3.35 12.10 -22.50
CA PRO A 368 1.97 12.13 -23.02
C PRO A 368 1.78 11.24 -24.26
N GLU A 369 2.83 10.99 -25.05
CA GLU A 369 2.81 10.11 -26.21
C GLU A 369 2.65 8.62 -25.80
N VAL A 370 3.30 8.19 -24.73
CA VAL A 370 3.14 6.83 -24.16
C VAL A 370 1.72 6.67 -23.63
N VAL A 371 1.27 7.65 -22.86
CA VAL A 371 -0.08 7.66 -22.26
C VAL A 371 -1.17 7.63 -23.34
N ALA A 372 -1.00 8.41 -24.42
CA ALA A 372 -1.94 8.46 -25.54
C ALA A 372 -2.05 7.12 -26.28
N ASN A 373 -0.96 6.36 -26.36
CA ASN A 373 -0.88 5.10 -27.09
C ASN A 373 -0.82 3.84 -26.19
N LEU A 374 -1.19 3.99 -24.92
CA LEU A 374 -1.23 2.90 -23.97
C LEU A 374 -2.43 1.99 -24.25
N GLN A 375 -2.17 0.70 -24.49
CA GLN A 375 -3.17 -0.35 -24.66
C GLN A 375 -3.76 -0.76 -23.30
N ALA A 376 -2.91 -1.00 -22.32
CA ALA A 376 -3.28 -1.28 -20.94
C ALA A 376 -2.08 -1.08 -20.01
N LEU A 377 -2.37 -0.68 -18.76
CA LEU A 377 -1.43 -0.72 -17.66
C LEU A 377 -1.98 -1.67 -16.58
N PHE A 378 -1.14 -2.55 -16.07
CA PHE A 378 -1.45 -3.44 -14.96
C PHE A 378 -0.60 -3.06 -13.76
N ASN A 379 -1.25 -2.63 -12.68
CA ASN A 379 -0.61 -2.17 -11.44
C ASN A 379 -0.90 -3.12 -10.29
N GLN A 380 0.12 -3.45 -9.50
CA GLN A 380 -0.08 -4.18 -8.24
C GLN A 380 0.55 -3.43 -7.08
N ASP A 381 -0.26 -3.23 -6.05
CA ASP A 381 0.11 -2.48 -4.86
C ASP A 381 -0.89 -2.74 -3.73
N ASN A 382 -0.86 -3.92 -3.16
CA ASN A 382 -1.57 -4.21 -1.91
C ASN A 382 -1.27 -5.61 -1.36
N GLY A 383 -0.08 -5.75 -0.80
CA GLY A 383 0.26 -6.92 -0.03
C GLY A 383 0.82 -8.07 -0.87
N THR A 384 0.85 -9.23 -0.28
CA THR A 384 1.53 -10.42 -0.78
C THR A 384 0.59 -11.45 -1.43
N GLY A 385 -0.73 -11.29 -1.25
CA GLY A 385 -1.72 -12.28 -1.67
C GLY A 385 -1.86 -12.39 -3.19
N ARG A 386 -2.41 -13.53 -3.64
CA ARG A 386 -2.78 -13.68 -5.05
C ARG A 386 -3.87 -12.68 -5.44
N VAL A 387 -3.88 -12.28 -6.71
CA VAL A 387 -4.86 -11.34 -7.25
C VAL A 387 -6.28 -11.87 -7.07
N ARG A 388 -7.10 -11.06 -6.39
CA ARG A 388 -8.49 -11.37 -6.04
C ARG A 388 -9.49 -10.59 -6.86
N THR A 389 -9.15 -9.34 -7.24
CA THR A 389 -10.09 -8.46 -7.91
C THR A 389 -9.44 -7.68 -9.04
N ILE A 390 -10.13 -7.60 -10.18
CA ILE A 390 -9.82 -6.67 -11.27
C ILE A 390 -11.10 -5.88 -11.58
N THR A 391 -11.01 -4.55 -11.61
CA THR A 391 -12.13 -3.68 -11.97
C THR A 391 -11.85 -2.93 -13.26
N GLY A 392 -12.91 -2.60 -14.00
CA GLY A 392 -12.81 -1.88 -15.29
C GLY A 392 -12.50 -0.40 -15.16
N GLN A 393 -12.31 0.13 -13.93
CA GLN A 393 -11.92 1.51 -13.65
C GLN A 393 -12.80 2.58 -14.32
N GLY A 394 -14.08 2.28 -14.52
CA GLY A 394 -15.03 3.18 -15.17
C GLY A 394 -14.93 3.23 -16.69
N PHE A 395 -14.06 2.45 -17.34
CA PHE A 395 -14.01 2.36 -18.80
C PHE A 395 -15.12 1.45 -19.32
N LEU A 396 -15.99 2.01 -20.17
CA LEU A 396 -17.27 1.42 -20.53
C LEU A 396 -17.15 0.02 -21.17
N HIS A 397 -16.17 -0.19 -22.05
CA HIS A 397 -15.94 -1.44 -22.77
C HIS A 397 -14.78 -2.29 -22.23
N SER A 398 -14.31 -2.00 -21.00
CA SER A 398 -13.19 -2.75 -20.37
C SER A 398 -13.47 -4.24 -20.21
N TYR A 399 -14.74 -4.63 -20.04
CA TYR A 399 -15.17 -6.03 -19.99
C TYR A 399 -14.71 -6.83 -21.21
N GLU A 400 -14.91 -6.31 -22.43
CA GLU A 400 -14.63 -7.03 -23.68
C GLU A 400 -13.14 -7.40 -23.80
N PHE A 401 -12.26 -6.51 -23.37
CA PHE A 401 -10.81 -6.71 -23.41
C PHE A 401 -10.34 -7.60 -22.27
N ILE A 402 -10.63 -7.22 -21.03
CA ILE A 402 -10.14 -7.93 -19.84
C ILE A 402 -10.66 -9.38 -19.82
N GLN A 403 -11.92 -9.62 -20.10
CA GLN A 403 -12.45 -10.99 -20.13
C GLN A 403 -11.81 -11.82 -21.24
N ARG A 404 -11.61 -11.26 -22.43
CA ARG A 404 -10.92 -11.95 -23.53
C ARG A 404 -9.51 -12.38 -23.13
N TRP A 405 -8.74 -11.48 -22.48
CA TRP A 405 -7.40 -11.80 -22.01
C TRP A 405 -7.43 -12.82 -20.85
N LEU A 406 -8.35 -12.69 -19.92
CA LEU A 406 -8.53 -13.63 -18.82
C LEU A 406 -8.94 -15.05 -19.27
N THR A 407 -9.59 -15.21 -20.43
CA THR A 407 -9.89 -16.56 -20.96
C THR A 407 -8.62 -17.36 -21.22
N LYS A 408 -7.48 -16.71 -21.44
CA LYS A 408 -6.19 -17.33 -21.70
C LYS A 408 -5.37 -17.62 -20.43
N VAL A 409 -5.75 -17.05 -19.30
CA VAL A 409 -5.15 -17.39 -18.01
C VAL A 409 -5.69 -18.76 -17.57
N PRO A 410 -4.82 -19.76 -17.27
CA PRO A 410 -5.25 -21.05 -16.77
C PRO A 410 -6.11 -20.95 -15.52
N ALA A 411 -7.05 -21.88 -15.35
CA ALA A 411 -8.09 -21.79 -14.32
C ALA A 411 -7.51 -21.71 -12.90
N GLU A 412 -6.44 -22.45 -12.63
CA GLU A 412 -5.76 -22.49 -11.33
C GLU A 412 -5.18 -21.14 -10.88
N TYR A 413 -4.80 -20.25 -11.81
CA TYR A 413 -4.24 -18.94 -11.49
C TYR A 413 -5.31 -17.83 -11.36
N LYS A 414 -6.58 -18.15 -11.60
CA LYS A 414 -7.70 -17.21 -11.49
C LYS A 414 -8.91 -17.78 -10.75
N ALA A 415 -8.73 -18.86 -10.00
CA ALA A 415 -9.84 -19.59 -9.35
C ALA A 415 -10.68 -18.68 -8.42
N ASP A 416 -10.03 -17.76 -7.72
CA ASP A 416 -10.68 -16.86 -6.78
C ASP A 416 -10.88 -15.44 -7.35
N LEU A 417 -10.67 -15.25 -8.66
CA LEU A 417 -10.70 -13.92 -9.26
C LEU A 417 -12.14 -13.42 -9.45
N GLU A 418 -12.41 -12.26 -8.88
CA GLU A 418 -13.64 -11.50 -9.08
C GLU A 418 -13.39 -10.32 -10.03
N THR A 419 -14.33 -10.03 -10.89
CA THR A 419 -14.24 -8.89 -11.80
C THR A 419 -15.47 -8.00 -11.70
N THR A 420 -15.27 -6.68 -11.79
CA THR A 420 -16.37 -5.71 -11.77
C THR A 420 -16.24 -4.73 -12.93
N PHE A 421 -17.25 -4.67 -13.77
CA PHE A 421 -17.27 -3.82 -14.96
C PHE A 421 -18.57 -3.00 -15.06
N PRO A 422 -18.49 -1.73 -15.52
CA PRO A 422 -17.27 -0.98 -15.78
C PRO A 422 -16.52 -0.60 -14.49
N GLY A 423 -17.10 -0.80 -13.30
CA GLY A 423 -16.58 -0.34 -12.04
C GLY A 423 -16.57 1.20 -11.91
N ASN A 424 -15.88 1.69 -10.88
CA ASN A 424 -15.66 3.11 -10.69
C ASN A 424 -14.17 3.43 -10.90
N PRO A 425 -13.82 4.61 -11.43
CA PRO A 425 -12.44 5.03 -11.59
C PRO A 425 -11.78 5.23 -10.22
N GLY A 426 -10.58 4.71 -10.03
CA GLY A 426 -9.78 4.96 -8.85
C GLY A 426 -9.27 6.40 -8.84
N GLY A 427 -9.58 7.15 -7.78
CA GLY A 427 -9.15 8.55 -7.62
C GLY A 427 -7.86 8.71 -6.81
N GLY A 428 -7.19 7.64 -6.45
CA GLY A 428 -5.99 7.58 -5.61
C GLY A 428 -5.76 6.16 -5.09
N GLY A 429 -4.87 6.03 -4.11
CA GLY A 429 -4.60 4.76 -3.42
C GLY A 429 -3.53 3.91 -4.09
N SER A 430 -3.16 4.15 -5.36
CA SER A 430 -1.98 3.63 -6.04
C SER A 430 -1.80 4.24 -7.44
N ASP A 431 -0.68 3.98 -8.07
CA ASP A 431 -0.16 4.61 -9.28
C ASP A 431 -1.04 4.48 -10.53
N PHE A 432 -1.84 3.40 -10.68
CA PHE A 432 -2.78 3.28 -11.79
C PHE A 432 -3.74 4.48 -11.87
N ALA A 433 -4.06 5.11 -10.72
CA ALA A 433 -4.95 6.25 -10.65
C ALA A 433 -4.40 7.48 -11.40
N SER A 434 -3.08 7.64 -11.50
CA SER A 434 -2.45 8.69 -12.29
C SER A 434 -2.80 8.57 -13.77
N PHE A 435 -2.84 7.35 -14.30
CA PHE A 435 -3.20 7.03 -15.69
C PHE A 435 -4.71 7.11 -15.90
N VAL A 436 -5.51 6.57 -15.00
CA VAL A 436 -6.98 6.63 -15.06
C VAL A 436 -7.46 8.08 -15.10
N ALA A 437 -6.88 8.96 -14.30
CA ALA A 437 -7.27 10.37 -14.24
C ALA A 437 -7.19 11.08 -15.60
N VAL A 438 -6.21 10.71 -16.45
CA VAL A 438 -6.06 11.24 -17.81
C VAL A 438 -6.78 10.39 -18.86
N GLY A 439 -7.57 9.39 -18.47
CA GLY A 439 -8.34 8.54 -19.37
C GLY A 439 -7.51 7.46 -20.07
N ALA A 440 -6.36 7.09 -19.51
CA ALA A 440 -5.58 5.95 -19.99
C ALA A 440 -6.00 4.65 -19.29
N PRO A 441 -6.10 3.50 -20.00
CA PRO A 441 -6.62 2.26 -19.43
C PRO A 441 -5.62 1.64 -18.43
N GLY A 442 -5.73 2.04 -17.16
CA GLY A 442 -4.96 1.51 -16.05
C GLY A 442 -5.83 0.61 -15.16
N PHE A 443 -5.34 -0.59 -14.87
CA PHE A 443 -6.08 -1.59 -14.10
C PHE A 443 -5.28 -2.01 -12.87
N SER A 444 -5.96 -2.01 -11.71
CA SER A 444 -5.39 -2.54 -10.47
C SER A 444 -5.59 -4.05 -10.38
N LEU A 445 -4.51 -4.76 -10.09
CA LEU A 445 -4.50 -6.18 -9.73
C LEU A 445 -4.56 -6.27 -8.20
N SER A 446 -5.78 -6.18 -7.65
CA SER A 446 -5.97 -6.14 -6.20
C SER A 446 -5.84 -7.53 -5.57
N SER A 447 -5.01 -7.64 -4.55
CA SER A 447 -4.62 -8.91 -3.91
C SER A 447 -5.51 -9.31 -2.72
N LEU A 448 -5.47 -10.59 -2.34
CA LEU A 448 -5.94 -11.04 -1.03
C LEU A 448 -5.17 -10.33 0.07
N SER A 449 -5.87 -9.96 1.14
CA SER A 449 -5.33 -9.05 2.14
C SER A 449 -4.17 -9.63 2.95
N TRP A 450 -4.21 -10.90 3.39
CA TRP A 450 -3.22 -11.43 4.34
C TRP A 450 -2.93 -10.45 5.50
N ASP A 451 -3.98 -9.79 6.00
CA ASP A 451 -3.91 -8.75 7.04
C ASP A 451 -3.04 -7.52 6.69
N TYR A 452 -2.77 -7.29 5.39
CA TYR A 452 -1.95 -6.19 4.90
C TYR A 452 -2.27 -4.86 5.58
N GLY A 453 -3.54 -4.43 5.58
CA GLY A 453 -3.95 -3.12 6.10
C GLY A 453 -3.71 -2.88 7.59
N THR A 454 -3.58 -3.95 8.38
CA THR A 454 -3.41 -3.90 9.83
C THR A 454 -2.04 -4.38 10.30
N PHE A 455 -1.46 -5.36 9.60
CA PHE A 455 -0.23 -6.00 10.04
C PHE A 455 1.02 -5.39 9.42
N THR A 456 1.05 -5.22 8.10
CA THR A 456 2.27 -4.82 7.38
C THR A 456 2.23 -3.41 6.82
N TRP A 457 1.09 -2.91 6.38
CA TRP A 457 0.97 -1.60 5.75
C TRP A 457 1.57 -0.47 6.60
N HIS A 458 2.68 0.12 6.13
CA HIS A 458 3.46 1.17 6.79
C HIS A 458 4.03 0.78 8.16
N THR A 459 4.21 -0.51 8.48
CA THR A 459 4.72 -0.94 9.79
C THR A 459 6.18 -1.39 9.76
N ASN A 460 6.79 -1.42 10.95
CA ASN A 460 8.11 -2.02 11.15
C ASN A 460 8.11 -3.56 10.96
N LEU A 461 6.94 -4.18 10.81
CA LEU A 461 6.76 -5.61 10.60
C LEU A 461 6.68 -5.98 9.12
N ASP A 462 6.74 -5.02 8.20
CA ASP A 462 6.73 -5.26 6.76
C ASP A 462 8.09 -5.71 6.26
N THR A 463 8.36 -7.01 6.42
CA THR A 463 9.64 -7.66 6.19
C THR A 463 9.51 -8.91 5.33
N TYR A 464 10.62 -9.41 4.80
CA TYR A 464 10.72 -10.57 3.88
C TYR A 464 9.87 -11.78 4.29
N ASP A 465 9.84 -12.11 5.58
CA ASP A 465 9.10 -13.25 6.15
C ASP A 465 7.57 -13.13 6.07
N LYS A 466 7.06 -12.00 5.57
CA LYS A 466 5.62 -11.79 5.31
C LYS A 466 5.21 -12.15 3.87
N ILE A 467 6.16 -12.53 3.02
CA ILE A 467 5.89 -12.84 1.62
C ILE A 467 5.34 -14.26 1.47
N VAL A 468 4.21 -14.38 0.79
CA VAL A 468 3.64 -15.67 0.36
C VAL A 468 4.06 -15.92 -1.09
N PHE A 469 5.23 -16.54 -1.30
CA PHE A 469 5.86 -16.65 -2.62
C PHE A 469 5.02 -17.40 -3.66
N ASP A 470 4.18 -18.34 -3.27
CA ASP A 470 3.30 -19.04 -4.21
C ASP A 470 2.21 -18.12 -4.76
N ASP A 471 1.66 -17.24 -3.92
CA ASP A 471 0.69 -16.21 -4.34
C ASP A 471 1.38 -15.18 -5.25
N VAL A 472 2.58 -14.69 -4.87
CA VAL A 472 3.37 -13.73 -5.67
C VAL A 472 3.77 -14.32 -7.03
N ARG A 473 4.12 -15.61 -7.09
CA ARG A 473 4.39 -16.31 -8.36
C ARG A 473 3.15 -16.39 -9.24
N THR A 474 2.00 -16.71 -8.66
CA THR A 474 0.70 -16.71 -9.35
C THR A 474 0.42 -15.33 -9.99
N ASN A 475 0.70 -14.25 -9.25
CA ASN A 475 0.52 -12.90 -9.75
C ASN A 475 1.48 -12.57 -10.92
N ALA A 476 2.73 -13.01 -10.85
CA ALA A 476 3.69 -12.83 -11.95
C ALA A 476 3.27 -13.57 -13.22
N ILE A 477 2.74 -14.80 -13.08
CA ILE A 477 2.16 -15.57 -14.19
C ILE A 477 0.98 -14.80 -14.80
N MET A 478 0.03 -14.37 -13.97
CA MET A 478 -1.15 -13.65 -14.42
C MET A 478 -0.76 -12.34 -15.13
N ALA A 479 0.12 -11.53 -14.53
CA ALA A 479 0.58 -10.27 -15.11
C ALA A 479 1.28 -10.50 -16.47
N ALA A 480 2.15 -11.51 -16.58
CA ALA A 480 2.83 -11.84 -17.82
C ALA A 480 1.84 -12.26 -18.92
N ILE A 481 0.85 -13.10 -18.59
CA ILE A 481 -0.18 -13.54 -19.56
C ILE A 481 -1.06 -12.36 -19.99
N LEU A 482 -1.51 -11.51 -19.07
CA LEU A 482 -2.31 -10.32 -19.40
C LEU A 482 -1.55 -9.36 -20.31
N VAL A 483 -0.26 -9.12 -20.04
CA VAL A 483 0.59 -8.28 -20.90
C VAL A 483 0.77 -8.91 -22.27
N TYR A 484 1.08 -10.20 -22.34
CA TYR A 484 1.18 -10.93 -23.62
C TYR A 484 -0.12 -10.79 -24.44
N GLN A 485 -1.27 -11.07 -23.83
CA GLN A 485 -2.56 -10.98 -24.51
C GLN A 485 -2.89 -9.54 -24.93
N ALA A 486 -2.60 -8.55 -24.11
CA ALA A 486 -2.78 -7.14 -24.47
C ALA A 486 -1.85 -6.71 -25.62
N CYS A 487 -0.63 -7.28 -25.71
CA CYS A 487 0.27 -7.06 -26.84
C CYS A 487 -0.25 -7.65 -28.14
N GLU A 488 -0.85 -8.85 -28.08
CA GLU A 488 -1.33 -9.57 -29.27
C GLU A 488 -2.72 -9.14 -29.74
N ASP A 489 -3.52 -8.48 -28.88
CA ASP A 489 -4.89 -8.06 -29.23
C ASP A 489 -4.86 -7.06 -30.41
N PRO A 490 -5.54 -7.37 -31.54
CA PRO A 490 -5.57 -6.49 -32.70
C PRO A 490 -6.35 -5.19 -32.45
N ASN A 491 -7.22 -5.17 -31.45
CA ASN A 491 -8.07 -4.03 -31.12
C ASN A 491 -7.43 -3.17 -30.04
N LYS A 492 -7.56 -1.85 -30.16
CA LYS A 492 -7.18 -0.92 -29.09
C LYS A 492 -8.22 -0.93 -27.98
N THR A 493 -7.78 -0.94 -26.72
CA THR A 493 -8.65 -0.82 -25.56
C THR A 493 -9.42 0.51 -25.61
N SER A 494 -10.74 0.44 -25.45
CA SER A 494 -11.61 1.62 -25.40
C SER A 494 -11.24 2.53 -24.22
N ARG A 495 -11.29 3.83 -24.46
CA ARG A 495 -11.12 4.87 -23.43
C ARG A 495 -12.44 5.58 -23.10
N GLU A 496 -13.54 5.05 -23.62
CA GLU A 496 -14.85 5.59 -23.37
C GLU A 496 -15.21 5.46 -21.89
N LYS A 497 -15.60 6.58 -21.29
CA LYS A 497 -15.87 6.70 -19.85
C LYS A 497 -17.34 6.43 -19.55
N SER A 498 -17.62 5.62 -18.55
CA SER A 498 -18.98 5.43 -18.04
C SER A 498 -19.50 6.68 -17.33
N VAL A 499 -20.80 6.87 -17.35
CA VAL A 499 -21.47 7.84 -16.49
C VAL A 499 -21.44 7.30 -15.08
N LEU A 500 -20.82 8.05 -14.15
CA LEU A 500 -20.68 7.61 -12.76
C LEU A 500 -22.01 7.73 -12.02
N PRO A 501 -22.26 6.88 -11.02
CA PRO A 501 -23.52 6.92 -10.27
C PRO A 501 -23.68 8.21 -9.47
N PHE A 502 -24.91 8.60 -9.25
CA PHE A 502 -25.27 9.69 -8.34
C PHE A 502 -24.96 9.28 -6.90
N ASN A 503 -24.30 10.16 -6.16
CA ASN A 503 -23.98 9.94 -4.75
C ASN A 503 -25.10 10.49 -3.86
N ASN A 504 -25.95 9.61 -3.38
CA ASN A 504 -27.08 9.99 -2.52
C ASN A 504 -26.66 10.68 -1.21
N ARG A 505 -25.41 10.48 -0.75
CA ARG A 505 -24.93 11.09 0.49
C ARG A 505 -24.50 12.54 0.30
N THR A 506 -23.91 12.87 -0.86
CA THR A 506 -23.45 14.24 -1.16
C THR A 506 -24.47 15.01 -1.99
N GLY A 507 -25.45 14.36 -2.60
CA GLY A 507 -26.42 14.98 -3.51
C GLY A 507 -25.82 15.36 -4.87
N GLU A 508 -24.68 14.79 -5.25
CA GLU A 508 -23.97 15.14 -6.48
C GLU A 508 -23.80 13.95 -7.42
N GLN A 509 -23.75 14.25 -8.73
CA GLN A 509 -23.35 13.29 -9.74
C GLN A 509 -21.87 12.94 -9.57
N GLY A 510 -21.52 11.65 -9.60
CA GLY A 510 -20.14 11.21 -9.59
C GLY A 510 -19.34 11.87 -10.72
N LYS A 511 -18.11 12.29 -10.41
CA LYS A 511 -17.19 12.92 -11.36
C LYS A 511 -15.99 12.04 -11.60
N TRP A 512 -15.51 12.01 -12.83
CA TRP A 512 -14.24 11.36 -13.15
C TRP A 512 -13.10 12.04 -12.36
N PRO A 513 -12.12 11.29 -11.82
CA PRO A 513 -11.03 11.89 -11.06
C PRO A 513 -10.24 12.87 -11.92
N GLU A 514 -9.89 14.01 -11.32
CA GLU A 514 -9.07 15.01 -11.96
C GLU A 514 -7.58 14.64 -11.90
N GLN A 515 -6.85 14.99 -12.98
CA GLN A 515 -5.40 14.87 -12.98
C GLN A 515 -4.78 15.79 -11.92
N ARG A 516 -3.99 15.22 -11.02
CA ARG A 516 -3.19 15.99 -10.08
C ARG A 516 -1.74 16.07 -10.57
N LYS A 517 -1.11 17.22 -10.40
CA LYS A 517 0.30 17.41 -10.73
C LYS A 517 1.22 16.69 -9.75
N ALA A 518 2.40 16.29 -10.25
CA ALA A 518 3.46 15.77 -9.40
C ALA A 518 4.05 16.86 -8.51
N THR A 519 4.31 16.56 -7.24
CA THR A 519 5.14 17.40 -6.37
C THR A 519 6.60 17.11 -6.67
N ARG A 520 7.20 17.92 -7.54
CA ARG A 520 8.56 17.70 -8.02
C ARG A 520 9.67 18.17 -7.05
N LYS A 521 9.30 18.91 -6.02
CA LYS A 521 10.18 19.32 -4.91
C LYS A 521 9.44 19.10 -3.60
N GLY A 522 9.87 18.12 -2.83
CA GLY A 522 9.15 17.74 -1.64
C GLY A 522 10.03 17.49 -0.41
N GLY A 523 9.35 17.38 0.76
CA GLY A 523 10.02 17.17 2.04
C GLY A 523 10.84 18.37 2.54
N MET A 524 10.70 19.55 1.94
CA MET A 524 11.49 20.74 2.25
C MET A 524 10.72 21.76 3.11
N ASP A 525 9.39 21.58 3.25
CA ASP A 525 8.49 22.50 3.98
C ASP A 525 8.48 22.24 5.49
#